data_c0635a6d1ec885f9cff4318b389852b4
#
_entry.id   c0635a6d1ec885f9cff4318b389852b4
#
_cell.length_a   1.000
_cell.length_b   1.000
_cell.length_c   1.000
_cell.angle_alpha   90.00
_cell.angle_beta   90.00
_cell.angle_gamma   90.00
#
_symmetry.space_group_name_H-M   'P 1'
#
loop_
_entity.id
_entity.type
_entity.pdbx_description
1 polymer ?
#
loop_
_entity_poly.entity_id
_entity_poly.type
_entity_poly.pdbx_seq_one_letter_code
_entity_poly.pdbx_strand_id
1 'polypeptide(L)'
;MSDFEVPLDLTHSYLRAISPIHLKYLGNMGVRSSMSVSIVINSDLWGLIACHGYGNLGIRVTLPIRELCRNIGDCAATNIERLLMLQRIKARKPPSSTPPARNPTGFIAASSADLLRVFGADFGLLSIQDEARAIGKLEPYREALAILAYLQQHRFTSVHACQNINAEFPDIKYAEGIRSISGLLFIPLSAGGKDFLVFFRHGELQEVRWAGNPYEKLMTTGSEYLEPRTSFKRWTETVVGMSTEWAEDQIETASTLSLLYGRFIEIWRQKQAAGQNNRMTRLLLENSSHEVLL
;
A
#
# COMPACT_ATOMS: atom_id res chain seq x y z
N MET A 1 1.18 34.28 -30.28
CA MET A 1 1.45 34.29 -28.85
C MET A 1 2.90 34.59 -28.52
N SER A 2 3.67 35.10 -29.49
CA SER A 2 5.11 35.34 -29.39
C SER A 2 5.53 36.78 -29.07
N ASP A 3 4.56 37.67 -28.83
CA ASP A 3 4.87 39.11 -28.75
C ASP A 3 4.98 39.65 -27.29
N PHE A 4 4.88 38.78 -26.30
CA PHE A 4 5.04 39.17 -24.87
C PHE A 4 6.27 38.48 -24.30
N GLU A 5 7.22 39.27 -23.78
CA GLU A 5 8.41 38.75 -23.08
C GLU A 5 8.08 37.99 -21.78
N VAL A 6 6.93 38.28 -21.19
CA VAL A 6 6.43 37.59 -19.99
C VAL A 6 5.09 36.95 -20.28
N PRO A 7 4.92 35.63 -20.02
CA PRO A 7 3.64 34.96 -20.22
C PRO A 7 2.54 35.58 -19.35
N LEU A 8 1.32 35.68 -19.90
CA LEU A 8 0.16 36.15 -19.17
C LEU A 8 -0.14 35.25 -17.97
N ASP A 9 -0.12 35.77 -16.77
CA ASP A 9 -0.52 35.05 -15.56
C ASP A 9 -2.03 34.87 -15.49
N LEU A 10 -2.48 33.62 -15.61
CA LEU A 10 -3.88 33.21 -15.54
C LEU A 10 -4.24 32.50 -14.23
N THR A 11 -3.39 32.59 -13.21
CA THR A 11 -3.55 31.86 -11.93
C THR A 11 -4.93 32.08 -11.32
N HIS A 12 -5.44 33.30 -11.34
CA HIS A 12 -6.76 33.66 -10.79
C HIS A 12 -7.88 33.73 -11.83
N SER A 13 -7.64 33.29 -13.05
CA SER A 13 -8.65 33.33 -14.11
C SER A 13 -9.63 32.16 -14.00
N TYR A 14 -10.93 32.46 -13.91
CA TYR A 14 -12.00 31.46 -13.92
C TYR A 14 -12.21 30.82 -15.31
N LEU A 15 -11.95 31.56 -16.37
CA LEU A 15 -12.09 31.10 -17.73
C LEU A 15 -10.72 30.98 -18.37
N ARG A 16 -10.32 29.75 -18.65
CA ARG A 16 -9.05 29.47 -19.29
C ARG A 16 -9.29 28.73 -20.59
N ALA A 17 -8.46 29.04 -21.58
CA ALA A 17 -8.38 28.22 -22.77
C ALA A 17 -7.79 26.85 -22.42
N ILE A 18 -8.49 25.80 -22.80
CA ILE A 18 -7.96 24.43 -22.71
C ILE A 18 -6.95 24.22 -23.84
N SER A 19 -5.91 23.41 -23.60
CA SER A 19 -4.92 23.03 -24.61
C SER A 19 -5.61 22.51 -25.90
N PRO A 20 -5.18 22.95 -27.07
CA PRO A 20 -5.70 22.47 -28.37
C PRO A 20 -5.65 20.94 -28.50
N ILE A 21 -4.61 20.30 -27.95
CA ILE A 21 -4.48 18.84 -27.93
C ILE A 21 -5.60 18.20 -27.13
N HIS A 22 -5.95 18.80 -25.97
CA HIS A 22 -7.04 18.30 -25.13
C HIS A 22 -8.41 18.50 -25.80
N LEU A 23 -8.62 19.61 -26.51
CA LEU A 23 -9.82 19.82 -27.29
C LEU A 23 -9.97 18.79 -28.42
N LYS A 24 -8.87 18.46 -29.12
CA LYS A 24 -8.86 17.39 -30.12
C LYS A 24 -9.17 16.03 -29.49
N TYR A 25 -8.61 15.74 -28.32
CA TYR A 25 -8.90 14.53 -27.56
C TYR A 25 -10.37 14.41 -27.19
N LEU A 26 -10.97 15.46 -26.64
CA LEU A 26 -12.40 15.51 -26.33
C LEU A 26 -13.26 15.35 -27.59
N GLY A 27 -12.87 16.00 -28.69
CA GLY A 27 -13.51 15.88 -29.99
C GLY A 27 -13.51 14.45 -30.52
N ASN A 28 -12.38 13.73 -30.40
CA ASN A 28 -12.25 12.33 -30.78
C ASN A 28 -13.20 11.41 -29.97
N MET A 29 -13.51 11.77 -28.72
CA MET A 29 -14.51 11.07 -27.88
C MET A 29 -15.96 11.48 -28.20
N GLY A 30 -16.18 12.43 -29.09
CA GLY A 30 -17.52 12.99 -29.37
C GLY A 30 -18.03 13.94 -28.30
N VAL A 31 -17.18 14.38 -27.37
CA VAL A 31 -17.55 15.31 -26.29
C VAL A 31 -17.63 16.73 -26.86
N ARG A 32 -18.72 17.43 -26.59
CA ARG A 32 -18.96 18.80 -27.04
C ARG A 32 -18.83 19.83 -25.92
N SER A 33 -19.00 19.41 -24.68
CA SER A 33 -18.75 20.23 -23.50
C SER A 33 -18.19 19.38 -22.39
N SER A 34 -17.28 19.95 -21.59
CA SER A 34 -16.69 19.27 -20.44
C SER A 34 -16.62 20.23 -19.26
N MET A 35 -16.92 19.71 -18.09
CA MET A 35 -16.75 20.39 -16.82
C MET A 35 -16.15 19.40 -15.81
N SER A 36 -15.18 19.84 -15.03
CA SER A 36 -14.61 19.04 -13.96
C SER A 36 -14.87 19.71 -12.60
N VAL A 37 -15.25 18.90 -11.63
CA VAL A 37 -15.40 19.30 -10.24
C VAL A 37 -14.27 18.67 -9.45
N SER A 38 -13.44 19.47 -8.77
CA SER A 38 -12.35 18.99 -7.95
C SER A 38 -12.87 18.43 -6.62
N ILE A 39 -12.29 17.31 -6.18
CA ILE A 39 -12.45 16.77 -4.83
C ILE A 39 -11.13 17.03 -4.13
N VAL A 40 -11.14 17.93 -3.15
CA VAL A 40 -9.95 18.37 -2.40
C VAL A 40 -10.07 17.87 -0.96
N ILE A 41 -9.05 17.14 -0.49
CA ILE A 41 -8.97 16.63 0.88
C ILE A 41 -7.63 17.08 1.47
N ASN A 42 -7.64 17.69 2.66
CA ASN A 42 -6.44 18.23 3.32
C ASN A 42 -5.60 19.19 2.45
N SER A 43 -6.26 20.00 1.61
CA SER A 43 -5.65 20.92 0.65
C SER A 43 -5.00 20.25 -0.57
N ASP A 44 -5.05 18.94 -0.68
CA ASP A 44 -4.55 18.17 -1.82
C ASP A 44 -5.67 17.77 -2.77
N LEU A 45 -5.38 17.76 -4.06
CA LEU A 45 -6.32 17.28 -5.07
C LEU A 45 -6.41 15.75 -5.01
N TRP A 46 -7.45 15.25 -4.35
CA TRP A 46 -7.72 13.82 -4.22
C TRP A 46 -8.27 13.19 -5.50
N GLY A 47 -9.11 13.94 -6.23
CA GLY A 47 -9.71 13.44 -7.45
C GLY A 47 -10.53 14.49 -8.20
N LEU A 48 -11.10 14.07 -9.34
CA LEU A 48 -11.92 14.89 -10.20
C LEU A 48 -13.21 14.15 -10.59
N ILE A 49 -14.33 14.84 -10.54
CA ILE A 49 -15.58 14.38 -11.17
C ILE A 49 -15.65 15.04 -12.55
N ALA A 50 -15.43 14.27 -13.61
CA ALA A 50 -15.50 14.76 -14.99
C ALA A 50 -16.92 14.56 -15.54
N CYS A 51 -17.53 15.66 -15.97
CA CYS A 51 -18.86 15.69 -16.58
C CYS A 51 -18.73 16.02 -18.05
N HIS A 52 -19.17 15.12 -18.92
CA HIS A 52 -19.11 15.29 -20.37
C HIS A 52 -20.50 15.43 -20.96
N GLY A 53 -20.68 16.45 -21.78
CA GLY A 53 -21.88 16.64 -22.57
C GLY A 53 -21.66 16.18 -23.99
N TYR A 54 -22.57 15.36 -24.50
CA TYR A 54 -22.62 14.85 -25.86
C TYR A 54 -23.76 15.50 -26.61
N GLY A 55 -23.76 15.35 -27.93
CA GLY A 55 -24.80 15.93 -28.82
C GLY A 55 -24.31 17.16 -29.58
N ASN A 56 -25.20 17.74 -30.41
CA ASN A 56 -24.75 18.73 -31.39
C ASN A 56 -24.42 20.11 -30.80
N LEU A 57 -25.02 20.49 -29.68
CA LEU A 57 -24.90 21.83 -29.08
C LEU A 57 -24.05 21.86 -27.80
N GLY A 58 -23.73 20.69 -27.22
CA GLY A 58 -23.11 20.64 -25.90
C GLY A 58 -24.05 21.14 -24.79
N ILE A 59 -23.54 21.21 -23.56
CA ILE A 59 -24.28 21.71 -22.40
C ILE A 59 -23.61 22.97 -21.89
N ARG A 60 -24.38 24.07 -21.78
CA ARG A 60 -23.89 25.29 -21.15
C ARG A 60 -24.31 25.29 -19.68
N VAL A 61 -23.31 25.17 -18.78
CA VAL A 61 -23.55 25.20 -17.35
C VAL A 61 -23.58 26.62 -16.85
N THR A 62 -24.72 27.04 -16.33
CA THR A 62 -24.91 28.40 -15.75
C THR A 62 -24.17 28.54 -14.41
N LEU A 63 -23.91 29.78 -13.98
CA LEU A 63 -23.22 30.05 -12.74
C LEU A 63 -23.86 29.39 -11.51
N PRO A 64 -25.19 29.45 -11.29
CA PRO A 64 -25.80 28.76 -10.15
C PRO A 64 -25.61 27.24 -10.16
N ILE A 65 -25.60 26.61 -11.33
CA ILE A 65 -25.36 25.16 -11.45
C ILE A 65 -23.89 24.84 -11.13
N ARG A 66 -22.95 25.69 -11.52
CA ARG A 66 -21.54 25.51 -11.16
C ARG A 66 -21.32 25.57 -9.65
N GLU A 67 -21.96 26.52 -8.96
CA GLU A 67 -21.92 26.64 -7.50
C GLU A 67 -22.52 25.39 -6.83
N LEU A 68 -23.66 24.89 -7.35
CA LEU A 68 -24.24 23.66 -6.86
C LEU A 68 -23.30 22.46 -7.05
N CYS A 69 -22.67 22.32 -8.21
CA CYS A 69 -21.70 21.26 -8.48
C CYS A 69 -20.47 21.35 -7.56
N ARG A 70 -20.01 22.56 -7.27
CA ARG A 70 -18.94 22.78 -6.30
C ARG A 70 -19.34 22.32 -4.91
N ASN A 71 -20.52 22.71 -4.43
CA ASN A 71 -21.02 22.27 -3.12
C ASN A 71 -21.17 20.74 -3.04
N ILE A 72 -21.59 20.09 -4.13
CA ILE A 72 -21.64 18.62 -4.22
C ILE A 72 -20.23 18.04 -4.11
N GLY A 73 -19.24 18.65 -4.78
CA GLY A 73 -17.82 18.25 -4.67
C GLY A 73 -17.30 18.35 -3.24
N ASP A 74 -17.59 19.44 -2.54
CA ASP A 74 -17.19 19.67 -1.16
C ASP A 74 -17.87 18.67 -0.20
N CYS A 75 -19.16 18.38 -0.41
CA CYS A 75 -19.86 17.33 0.33
C CYS A 75 -19.27 15.95 0.08
N ALA A 76 -18.92 15.63 -1.16
CA ALA A 76 -18.26 14.36 -1.51
C ALA A 76 -16.89 14.26 -0.84
N ALA A 77 -16.08 15.31 -0.88
CA ALA A 77 -14.77 15.37 -0.22
C ALA A 77 -14.87 15.09 1.29
N THR A 78 -15.81 15.76 1.97
CA THR A 78 -16.05 15.58 3.41
C THR A 78 -16.48 14.14 3.74
N ASN A 79 -17.34 13.53 2.93
CA ASN A 79 -17.76 12.15 3.14
C ASN A 79 -16.63 11.14 2.90
N ILE A 80 -15.80 11.36 1.87
CA ILE A 80 -14.63 10.52 1.58
C ILE A 80 -13.63 10.63 2.74
N GLU A 81 -13.29 11.83 3.19
CA GLU A 81 -12.41 12.07 4.34
C GLU A 81 -12.90 11.33 5.60
N ARG A 82 -14.21 11.45 5.89
CA ARG A 82 -14.83 10.74 7.01
C ARG A 82 -14.70 9.22 6.88
N LEU A 83 -14.91 8.66 5.70
CA LEU A 83 -14.76 7.22 5.45
C LEU A 83 -13.32 6.76 5.61
N LEU A 84 -12.35 7.51 5.08
CA LEU A 84 -10.92 7.23 5.25
C LEU A 84 -10.53 7.28 6.73
N MET A 85 -11.01 8.28 7.48
CA MET A 85 -10.77 8.39 8.91
C MET A 85 -11.38 7.22 9.71
N LEU A 86 -12.60 6.79 9.36
CA LEU A 86 -13.24 5.63 9.98
C LEU A 86 -12.47 4.33 9.68
N GLN A 87 -11.94 4.16 8.49
CA GLN A 87 -11.08 3.03 8.15
C GLN A 87 -9.80 3.05 8.99
N ARG A 88 -9.12 4.20 9.10
CA ARG A 88 -7.93 4.37 9.96
C ARG A 88 -8.22 4.06 11.43
N ILE A 89 -9.35 4.49 11.97
CA ILE A 89 -9.75 4.19 13.35
C ILE A 89 -10.01 2.70 13.55
N LYS A 90 -10.68 2.03 12.60
CA LYS A 90 -10.93 0.59 12.64
C LYS A 90 -9.63 -0.22 12.57
N ALA A 91 -8.69 0.19 11.73
CA ALA A 91 -7.37 -0.43 11.60
C ALA A 91 -6.51 -0.26 12.87
N ARG A 92 -6.65 0.88 13.58
CA ARG A 92 -5.93 1.19 14.82
C ARG A 92 -6.53 0.59 16.08
N LYS A 93 -7.69 -0.06 16.00
CA LYS A 93 -8.29 -0.69 17.19
C LYS A 93 -7.42 -1.88 17.63
N PRO A 94 -6.74 -1.79 18.78
CA PRO A 94 -5.89 -2.89 19.24
C PRO A 94 -6.76 -4.13 19.45
N PRO A 95 -6.22 -5.34 19.23
CA PRO A 95 -6.93 -6.56 19.53
C PRO A 95 -7.35 -6.52 21.00
N SER A 96 -8.62 -6.82 21.27
CA SER A 96 -9.30 -6.61 22.56
C SER A 96 -8.86 -7.56 23.68
N SER A 97 -7.75 -8.27 23.55
CA SER A 97 -7.23 -9.20 24.53
C SER A 97 -5.90 -8.72 25.13
N THR A 98 -5.86 -8.68 26.45
CA THR A 98 -4.64 -8.42 27.23
C THR A 98 -3.60 -9.52 26.94
N PRO A 99 -2.33 -9.18 26.63
CA PRO A 99 -1.33 -10.16 26.28
C PRO A 99 -1.05 -11.13 27.44
N PRO A 100 -1.06 -12.45 27.21
CA PRO A 100 -0.56 -13.38 28.20
C PRO A 100 0.95 -13.16 28.38
N ALA A 101 1.38 -12.90 29.61
CA ALA A 101 2.74 -12.51 30.00
C ALA A 101 3.84 -13.54 29.65
N ARG A 102 3.50 -14.68 29.09
CA ARG A 102 4.41 -15.82 28.92
C ARG A 102 5.02 -16.05 27.55
N ASN A 103 4.44 -15.53 26.46
CA ASN A 103 4.99 -15.82 25.13
C ASN A 103 4.57 -14.74 24.09
N PRO A 104 5.49 -13.90 23.59
CA PRO A 104 5.17 -12.86 22.60
C PRO A 104 4.70 -13.45 21.26
N THR A 105 5.28 -14.56 20.85
CA THR A 105 4.90 -15.28 19.63
C THR A 105 3.46 -15.78 19.69
N GLY A 106 3.04 -16.27 20.87
CA GLY A 106 1.67 -16.73 21.10
C GLY A 106 0.64 -15.60 21.06
N PHE A 107 1.00 -14.40 21.54
CA PHE A 107 0.12 -13.24 21.52
C PHE A 107 -0.11 -12.72 20.09
N ILE A 108 0.96 -12.54 19.31
CA ILE A 108 0.87 -12.10 17.91
C ILE A 108 0.14 -13.16 17.08
N ALA A 109 0.38 -14.43 17.32
CA ALA A 109 -0.33 -15.53 16.65
C ALA A 109 -1.81 -15.62 17.03
N ALA A 110 -2.21 -15.27 18.26
CA ALA A 110 -3.60 -15.25 18.68
C ALA A 110 -4.44 -14.16 18.00
N SER A 111 -3.80 -13.07 17.58
CA SER A 111 -4.43 -11.99 16.78
C SER A 111 -4.31 -12.21 15.26
N SER A 112 -3.89 -13.38 14.83
CA SER A 112 -3.57 -13.67 13.42
C SER A 112 -4.70 -13.39 12.43
N ALA A 113 -5.93 -13.79 12.77
CA ALA A 113 -7.09 -13.57 11.90
C ALA A 113 -7.43 -12.08 11.73
N ASP A 114 -7.26 -11.28 12.78
CA ASP A 114 -7.49 -9.84 12.73
C ASP A 114 -6.40 -9.13 11.93
N LEU A 115 -5.14 -9.56 12.09
CA LEU A 115 -4.02 -9.02 11.32
C LEU A 115 -4.18 -9.30 9.82
N LEU A 116 -4.54 -10.53 9.44
CA LEU A 116 -4.79 -10.86 8.02
C LEU A 116 -5.91 -10.01 7.44
N ARG A 117 -6.98 -9.78 8.21
CA ARG A 117 -8.10 -8.93 7.78
C ARG A 117 -7.71 -7.47 7.62
N VAL A 118 -6.93 -6.93 8.56
CA VAL A 118 -6.46 -5.53 8.52
C VAL A 118 -5.62 -5.26 7.28
N PHE A 119 -4.72 -6.19 6.97
CA PHE A 119 -3.85 -6.06 5.80
C PHE A 119 -4.44 -6.62 4.51
N GLY A 120 -5.62 -7.27 4.56
CA GLY A 120 -6.17 -7.97 3.40
C GLY A 120 -5.17 -8.95 2.81
N ALA A 121 -4.43 -9.67 3.69
CA ALA A 121 -3.42 -10.63 3.33
C ALA A 121 -3.99 -12.05 3.39
N ASP A 122 -3.49 -12.92 2.53
CA ASP A 122 -3.93 -14.32 2.50
C ASP A 122 -3.32 -15.12 3.64
N PHE A 123 -2.04 -14.89 3.92
CA PHE A 123 -1.30 -15.52 5.02
C PHE A 123 -0.09 -14.66 5.38
N GLY A 124 0.62 -15.05 6.43
CA GLY A 124 1.85 -14.39 6.87
C GLY A 124 2.78 -15.31 7.62
N LEU A 125 3.96 -14.81 7.92
CA LEU A 125 4.96 -15.47 8.75
C LEU A 125 5.47 -14.49 9.81
N LEU A 126 5.58 -14.98 11.04
CA LEU A 126 6.23 -14.29 12.15
C LEU A 126 7.56 -14.95 12.42
N SER A 127 8.65 -14.21 12.31
CA SER A 127 10.01 -14.67 12.64
C SER A 127 10.49 -13.96 13.89
N ILE A 128 10.77 -14.71 14.97
CA ILE A 128 11.34 -14.20 16.22
C ILE A 128 12.41 -15.18 16.69
N GLN A 129 13.64 -14.69 16.92
CA GLN A 129 14.79 -15.50 17.36
C GLN A 129 15.02 -16.76 16.52
N ASP A 130 14.95 -16.60 15.19
CA ASP A 130 15.11 -17.67 14.20
C ASP A 130 14.00 -18.75 14.21
N GLU A 131 12.99 -18.62 15.09
CA GLU A 131 11.77 -19.40 15.03
C GLU A 131 10.76 -18.72 14.12
N ALA A 132 10.23 -19.46 13.13
CA ALA A 132 9.17 -18.98 12.25
C ALA A 132 7.84 -19.63 12.59
N ARG A 133 6.78 -18.82 12.66
CA ARG A 133 5.40 -19.28 12.84
C ARG A 133 4.50 -18.75 11.73
N ALA A 134 3.67 -19.63 11.21
CA ALA A 134 2.68 -19.26 10.22
C ALA A 134 1.50 -18.49 10.85
N ILE A 135 1.00 -17.50 10.11
CA ILE A 135 -0.19 -16.71 10.39
C ILE A 135 -1.19 -17.02 9.29
N GLY A 136 -2.31 -17.64 9.66
CA GLY A 136 -3.28 -18.14 8.69
C GLY A 136 -2.91 -19.48 8.07
N LYS A 137 -3.52 -19.79 6.92
CA LYS A 137 -3.31 -21.04 6.20
C LYS A 137 -2.16 -20.87 5.23
N LEU A 138 -1.03 -21.48 5.53
CA LEU A 138 0.17 -21.38 4.72
C LEU A 138 0.10 -22.33 3.51
N GLU A 139 -0.31 -21.80 2.38
CA GLU A 139 -0.25 -22.45 1.08
C GLU A 139 0.27 -21.43 0.06
N PRO A 140 1.37 -21.59 -0.59
CA PRO A 140 2.36 -22.65 -0.75
C PRO A 140 3.55 -22.47 0.23
N TYR A 141 3.74 -23.42 1.10
CA TYR A 141 4.75 -23.32 2.16
C TYR A 141 6.20 -23.28 1.63
N ARG A 142 6.50 -23.94 0.50
CA ARG A 142 7.85 -23.99 -0.07
C ARG A 142 8.32 -22.62 -0.58
N GLU A 143 7.46 -21.92 -1.31
CA GLU A 143 7.74 -20.56 -1.79
C GLU A 143 7.92 -19.61 -0.59
N ALA A 144 7.04 -19.71 0.41
CA ALA A 144 7.10 -18.88 1.61
C ALA A 144 8.39 -19.11 2.42
N LEU A 145 8.89 -20.35 2.51
CA LEU A 145 10.16 -20.67 3.15
C LEU A 145 11.37 -20.12 2.38
N ALA A 146 11.35 -20.17 1.05
CA ALA A 146 12.42 -19.58 0.24
C ALA A 146 12.48 -18.05 0.44
N ILE A 147 11.33 -17.40 0.47
CA ILE A 147 11.24 -15.96 0.75
C ILE A 147 11.69 -15.67 2.19
N LEU A 148 11.28 -16.47 3.17
CA LEU A 148 11.71 -16.33 4.56
C LEU A 148 13.23 -16.39 4.70
N ALA A 149 13.87 -17.38 4.08
CA ALA A 149 15.33 -17.51 4.10
C ALA A 149 16.04 -16.29 3.49
N TYR A 150 15.48 -15.77 2.39
CA TYR A 150 15.98 -14.54 1.77
C TYR A 150 15.86 -13.33 2.70
N LEU A 151 14.71 -13.13 3.33
CA LEU A 151 14.45 -12.02 4.24
C LEU A 151 15.34 -12.09 5.50
N GLN A 152 15.57 -13.28 6.05
CA GLN A 152 16.49 -13.49 7.18
C GLN A 152 17.93 -13.13 6.84
N GLN A 153 18.35 -13.35 5.59
CA GLN A 153 19.69 -13.02 5.12
C GLN A 153 19.87 -11.51 4.92
N HIS A 154 18.88 -10.82 4.33
CA HIS A 154 18.99 -9.41 3.93
C HIS A 154 18.66 -8.42 5.04
N ARG A 155 17.95 -8.83 6.10
CA ARG A 155 17.71 -8.06 7.32
C ARG A 155 17.21 -6.63 7.08
N PHE A 156 16.06 -6.50 6.45
CA PHE A 156 15.45 -5.21 6.24
C PHE A 156 15.10 -4.53 7.58
N THR A 157 15.38 -3.22 7.68
CA THR A 157 15.18 -2.42 8.91
C THR A 157 13.98 -1.48 8.83
N SER A 158 13.36 -1.36 7.66
CA SER A 158 12.18 -0.52 7.42
C SER A 158 11.02 -1.38 6.91
N VAL A 159 9.79 -0.86 7.04
CA VAL A 159 8.63 -1.45 6.40
C VAL A 159 8.83 -1.42 4.89
N HIS A 160 8.60 -2.55 4.25
CA HIS A 160 8.75 -2.71 2.81
C HIS A 160 7.52 -3.41 2.24
N ALA A 161 6.97 -2.85 1.17
CA ALA A 161 5.78 -3.36 0.51
C ALA A 161 6.04 -3.50 -0.99
N CYS A 162 5.77 -4.67 -1.56
CA CYS A 162 5.86 -4.89 -3.00
C CYS A 162 4.65 -5.67 -3.52
N GLN A 163 4.35 -5.49 -4.80
CA GLN A 163 3.24 -6.16 -5.50
C GLN A 163 3.73 -7.33 -6.36
N ASN A 164 5.01 -7.32 -6.69
CA ASN A 164 5.64 -8.34 -7.53
C ASN A 164 7.01 -8.72 -6.95
N ILE A 165 7.03 -9.82 -6.21
CA ILE A 165 8.23 -10.34 -5.55
C ILE A 165 9.33 -10.68 -6.57
N ASN A 166 8.98 -11.24 -7.73
CA ASN A 166 9.96 -11.62 -8.74
C ASN A 166 10.64 -10.41 -9.39
N ALA A 167 9.93 -9.29 -9.51
CA ALA A 167 10.50 -8.06 -10.05
C ALA A 167 11.36 -7.32 -9.01
N GLU A 168 10.92 -7.31 -7.75
CA GLU A 168 11.61 -6.59 -6.66
C GLU A 168 12.81 -7.36 -6.14
N PHE A 169 12.72 -8.69 -6.06
CA PHE A 169 13.74 -9.58 -5.50
C PHE A 169 14.13 -10.68 -6.49
N PRO A 170 14.78 -10.33 -7.61
CA PRO A 170 15.17 -11.30 -8.64
C PRO A 170 16.22 -12.32 -8.14
N ASP A 171 16.87 -12.02 -7.02
CA ASP A 171 17.94 -12.86 -6.44
C ASP A 171 17.42 -13.97 -5.52
N ILE A 172 16.11 -14.10 -5.33
CA ILE A 172 15.54 -15.20 -4.55
C ILE A 172 15.78 -16.52 -5.29
N LYS A 173 16.63 -17.36 -4.69
CA LYS A 173 16.96 -18.67 -5.24
C LYS A 173 15.91 -19.70 -4.87
N TYR A 174 14.99 -19.93 -5.77
CA TYR A 174 14.01 -21.03 -5.69
C TYR A 174 13.91 -21.73 -7.05
N ALA A 175 14.24 -23.03 -7.09
CA ALA A 175 14.41 -23.77 -8.34
C ALA A 175 13.18 -23.78 -9.25
N GLU A 176 11.99 -23.78 -8.67
CA GLU A 176 10.72 -23.80 -9.41
C GLU A 176 10.20 -22.40 -9.76
N GLY A 177 10.84 -21.34 -9.24
CA GLY A 177 10.39 -19.95 -9.34
C GLY A 177 9.16 -19.67 -8.46
N ILE A 178 9.05 -18.44 -7.95
CA ILE A 178 7.89 -18.02 -7.14
C ILE A 178 6.73 -17.73 -8.09
N ARG A 179 5.66 -18.51 -8.00
CA ARG A 179 4.50 -18.45 -8.90
C ARG A 179 3.21 -18.06 -8.22
N SER A 180 3.03 -18.51 -6.97
CA SER A 180 1.77 -18.34 -6.24
C SER A 180 1.76 -17.08 -5.39
N ILE A 181 2.92 -16.67 -4.85
CA ILE A 181 3.08 -15.49 -4.02
C ILE A 181 3.55 -14.34 -4.90
N SER A 182 2.79 -13.25 -4.94
CA SER A 182 3.17 -12.06 -5.71
C SER A 182 3.40 -10.84 -4.83
N GLY A 183 2.55 -10.60 -3.84
CA GLY A 183 2.65 -9.47 -2.94
C GLY A 183 3.32 -9.80 -1.62
N LEU A 184 4.12 -8.87 -1.12
CA LEU A 184 4.79 -8.96 0.18
C LEU A 184 4.67 -7.65 0.93
N LEU A 185 4.36 -7.72 2.23
CA LEU A 185 4.46 -6.61 3.18
C LEU A 185 5.33 -7.05 4.35
N PHE A 186 6.53 -6.51 4.41
CA PHE A 186 7.52 -6.78 5.46
C PHE A 186 7.44 -5.73 6.57
N ILE A 187 7.41 -6.17 7.82
CA ILE A 187 7.31 -5.32 9.01
C ILE A 187 8.42 -5.71 9.98
N PRO A 188 9.50 -4.92 10.12
CA PRO A 188 10.57 -5.21 11.07
C PRO A 188 10.07 -5.04 12.50
N LEU A 189 10.46 -5.96 13.39
CA LEU A 189 10.13 -5.95 14.81
C LEU A 189 11.36 -5.75 15.70
N SER A 190 12.54 -5.66 15.11
CA SER A 190 13.80 -5.34 15.81
C SER A 190 14.68 -4.43 14.97
N ALA A 191 15.48 -3.58 15.63
CA ALA A 191 16.37 -2.63 14.97
C ALA A 191 17.40 -3.30 14.05
N GLY A 192 17.74 -4.58 14.30
CA GLY A 192 18.66 -5.35 13.46
C GLY A 192 18.00 -6.19 12.38
N GLY A 193 16.68 -6.07 12.16
CA GLY A 193 15.93 -6.82 11.14
C GLY A 193 15.89 -8.34 11.33
N LYS A 194 16.28 -8.85 12.52
CA LYS A 194 16.24 -10.28 12.83
C LYS A 194 14.84 -10.79 13.13
N ASP A 195 14.05 -9.96 13.83
CA ASP A 195 12.67 -10.27 14.12
C ASP A 195 11.81 -9.45 13.20
N PHE A 196 10.86 -10.11 12.58
CA PHE A 196 9.96 -9.47 11.63
C PHE A 196 8.64 -10.22 11.49
N LEU A 197 7.68 -9.52 10.97
CA LEU A 197 6.40 -10.03 10.53
C LEU A 197 6.31 -9.79 9.02
N VAL A 198 5.90 -10.77 8.27
CA VAL A 198 5.69 -10.64 6.83
C VAL A 198 4.32 -11.16 6.45
N PHE A 199 3.60 -10.40 5.63
CA PHE A 199 2.33 -10.77 5.04
C PHE A 199 2.48 -10.98 3.55
N PHE A 200 1.69 -11.92 3.02
CA PHE A 200 1.72 -12.30 1.62
C PHE A 200 0.34 -12.19 0.99
N ARG A 201 0.35 -11.88 -0.30
CA ARG A 201 -0.81 -11.95 -1.19
C ARG A 201 -0.50 -12.83 -2.38
N HIS A 202 -1.48 -13.61 -2.77
CA HIS A 202 -1.41 -14.37 -4.01
C HIS A 202 -1.41 -13.45 -5.23
N GLY A 203 -0.86 -13.94 -6.33
CA GLY A 203 -0.98 -13.26 -7.62
C GLY A 203 -2.41 -13.42 -8.12
N GLU A 204 -3.03 -12.31 -8.47
CA GLU A 204 -4.33 -12.27 -9.13
C GLU A 204 -4.16 -12.03 -10.63
N LEU A 205 -5.05 -12.64 -11.42
CA LEU A 205 -5.24 -12.24 -12.80
C LEU A 205 -5.97 -10.91 -12.81
N GLN A 206 -5.21 -9.81 -12.93
CA GLN A 206 -5.79 -8.49 -12.93
C GLN A 206 -6.08 -8.06 -14.37
N GLU A 207 -7.35 -7.89 -14.70
CA GLU A 207 -7.76 -7.27 -15.95
C GLU A 207 -7.74 -5.74 -15.81
N VAL A 208 -6.72 -5.11 -16.35
CA VAL A 208 -6.68 -3.64 -16.45
C VAL A 208 -7.42 -3.23 -17.72
N ARG A 209 -8.47 -2.44 -17.55
CA ARG A 209 -9.32 -1.99 -18.65
C ARG A 209 -9.01 -0.55 -19.00
N TRP A 210 -8.56 -0.34 -20.23
CA TRP A 210 -8.22 0.96 -20.77
C TRP A 210 -9.30 1.45 -21.74
N ALA A 211 -9.55 2.75 -21.75
CA ALA A 211 -10.35 3.38 -22.81
C ALA A 211 -9.47 3.59 -24.06
N GLY A 212 -9.23 2.54 -24.82
CA GLY A 212 -8.29 2.48 -25.95
C GLY A 212 -6.91 1.92 -25.55
N ASN A 213 -6.17 1.38 -26.52
CA ASN A 213 -4.84 0.81 -26.29
C ASN A 213 -3.84 1.91 -25.86
N PRO A 214 -3.26 1.85 -24.64
CA PRO A 214 -2.31 2.86 -24.15
C PRO A 214 -0.99 2.87 -24.91
N TYR A 215 -0.65 1.76 -25.60
CA TYR A 215 0.61 1.60 -26.34
C TYR A 215 0.49 2.04 -27.81
N GLU A 216 -0.72 2.33 -28.28
CA GLU A 216 -0.98 2.80 -29.65
C GLU A 216 -0.65 4.30 -29.74
N LYS A 217 0.63 4.60 -29.95
CA LYS A 217 1.10 5.95 -30.26
C LYS A 217 1.00 6.14 -31.74
N LEU A 218 -0.01 6.87 -32.24
CA LEU A 218 -0.06 7.34 -33.62
C LEU A 218 1.00 8.43 -33.79
N MET A 219 2.17 8.03 -34.23
CA MET A 219 3.13 8.96 -34.83
C MET A 219 2.69 9.22 -36.26
N THR A 220 2.05 10.33 -36.49
CA THR A 220 1.80 10.79 -37.87
C THR A 220 3.15 11.18 -38.45
N THR A 221 3.57 10.47 -39.49
CA THR A 221 4.82 10.72 -40.23
C THR A 221 4.85 12.18 -40.66
N GLY A 222 5.69 13.01 -39.99
CA GLY A 222 5.91 14.42 -40.39
C GLY A 222 5.43 15.49 -39.39
N SER A 223 4.86 15.16 -38.25
CA SER A 223 4.55 16.15 -37.20
C SER A 223 5.46 15.97 -35.98
N GLU A 224 6.07 17.06 -35.52
CA GLU A 224 6.84 17.08 -34.26
C GLU A 224 5.96 16.93 -33.01
N TYR A 225 4.64 16.83 -33.18
CA TYR A 225 3.67 16.82 -32.08
C TYR A 225 2.98 15.47 -31.96
N LEU A 226 2.87 14.98 -30.70
CA LEU A 226 2.07 13.81 -30.36
C LEU A 226 0.59 14.08 -30.63
N GLU A 227 -0.04 13.31 -31.49
CA GLU A 227 -1.48 13.38 -31.71
C GLU A 227 -2.24 12.54 -30.67
N PRO A 228 -3.39 13.06 -30.14
CA PRO A 228 -4.22 12.30 -29.23
C PRO A 228 -4.87 11.11 -29.96
N ARG A 229 -5.00 9.98 -29.25
CA ARG A 229 -5.60 8.76 -29.78
C ARG A 229 -7.03 9.00 -30.31
N THR A 230 -7.38 8.26 -31.34
CA THR A 230 -8.68 8.33 -32.01
C THR A 230 -9.61 7.16 -31.60
N SER A 231 -9.05 6.06 -31.10
CA SER A 231 -9.82 4.89 -30.67
C SER A 231 -9.99 4.85 -29.15
N PHE A 232 -11.24 4.73 -28.71
CA PHE A 232 -11.63 4.58 -27.31
C PHE A 232 -12.33 3.24 -27.05
N LYS A 233 -12.17 2.27 -27.96
CA LYS A 233 -12.65 0.91 -27.73
C LYS A 233 -11.96 0.33 -26.49
N ARG A 234 -12.75 -0.35 -25.66
CA ARG A 234 -12.21 -1.02 -24.48
C ARG A 234 -11.05 -1.94 -24.89
N TRP A 235 -9.90 -1.69 -24.32
CA TRP A 235 -8.74 -2.54 -24.45
C TRP A 235 -8.46 -3.15 -23.06
N THR A 236 -8.31 -4.46 -23.03
CA THR A 236 -8.10 -5.18 -21.77
C THR A 236 -6.70 -5.77 -21.80
N GLU A 237 -5.94 -5.45 -20.78
CA GLU A 237 -4.64 -6.04 -20.51
C GLU A 237 -4.76 -6.99 -19.33
N THR A 238 -4.33 -8.22 -19.53
CA THR A 238 -4.25 -9.18 -18.45
C THR A 238 -2.86 -9.13 -17.84
N VAL A 239 -2.77 -8.61 -16.63
CA VAL A 239 -1.52 -8.59 -15.86
C VAL A 239 -1.46 -9.83 -15.00
N VAL A 240 -0.43 -10.65 -15.20
CA VAL A 240 -0.21 -11.91 -14.47
C VAL A 240 0.93 -11.71 -13.48
N GLY A 241 0.79 -12.27 -12.28
CA GLY A 241 1.88 -12.29 -11.31
C GLY A 241 2.05 -11.01 -10.48
N MET A 242 1.03 -10.15 -10.47
CA MET A 242 0.94 -9.03 -9.53
C MET A 242 -0.15 -9.27 -8.50
N SER A 243 0.07 -8.84 -7.27
CA SER A 243 -0.96 -8.78 -6.24
C SER A 243 -1.71 -7.45 -6.29
N THR A 244 -2.82 -7.37 -5.56
CA THR A 244 -3.45 -6.08 -5.24
C THR A 244 -2.46 -5.17 -4.54
N GLU A 245 -2.56 -3.86 -4.77
CA GLU A 245 -1.70 -2.84 -4.18
C GLU A 245 -1.91 -2.76 -2.65
N TRP A 246 -0.81 -2.57 -1.93
CA TRP A 246 -0.86 -2.24 -0.51
C TRP A 246 -1.26 -0.79 -0.35
N ALA A 247 -2.42 -0.56 0.23
CA ALA A 247 -2.93 0.79 0.44
C ALA A 247 -2.05 1.56 1.44
N GLU A 248 -2.00 2.89 1.29
CA GLU A 248 -1.16 3.75 2.13
C GLU A 248 -1.50 3.63 3.62
N ASP A 249 -2.78 3.49 3.97
CA ASP A 249 -3.25 3.26 5.33
C ASP A 249 -2.77 1.91 5.90
N GLN A 250 -2.60 0.89 5.05
CA GLN A 250 -2.02 -0.39 5.45
C GLN A 250 -0.53 -0.26 5.75
N ILE A 251 0.22 0.51 4.96
CA ILE A 251 1.64 0.78 5.18
C ILE A 251 1.85 1.61 6.45
N GLU A 252 1.02 2.63 6.69
CA GLU A 252 1.04 3.41 7.93
C GLU A 252 0.72 2.54 9.15
N THR A 253 -0.27 1.65 9.02
CA THR A 253 -0.61 0.67 10.06
C THR A 253 0.53 -0.30 10.33
N ALA A 254 1.21 -0.78 9.28
CA ALA A 254 2.39 -1.64 9.39
C ALA A 254 3.53 -0.94 10.16
N SER A 255 3.78 0.34 9.87
CA SER A 255 4.77 1.16 10.57
C SER A 255 4.43 1.32 12.06
N THR A 256 3.15 1.54 12.37
CA THR A 256 2.67 1.61 13.76
C THR A 256 2.83 0.27 14.49
N LEU A 257 2.52 -0.86 13.84
CA LEU A 257 2.71 -2.19 14.40
C LEU A 257 4.19 -2.52 14.61
N SER A 258 5.07 -2.11 13.70
CA SER A 258 6.51 -2.24 13.87
C SER A 258 6.98 -1.64 15.19
N LEU A 259 6.55 -0.42 15.50
CA LEU A 259 6.90 0.27 16.74
C LEU A 259 6.31 -0.43 17.98
N LEU A 260 5.02 -0.79 17.94
CA LEU A 260 4.32 -1.38 19.08
C LEU A 260 4.86 -2.78 19.42
N TYR A 261 4.96 -3.65 18.42
CA TYR A 261 5.41 -5.02 18.63
C TYR A 261 6.92 -5.09 18.86
N GLY A 262 7.70 -4.22 18.21
CA GLY A 262 9.13 -4.09 18.46
C GLY A 262 9.42 -3.75 19.91
N ARG A 263 8.71 -2.76 20.46
CA ARG A 263 8.83 -2.37 21.88
C ARG A 263 8.39 -3.49 22.84
N PHE A 264 7.34 -4.22 22.47
CA PHE A 264 6.86 -5.36 23.26
C PHE A 264 7.91 -6.49 23.30
N ILE A 265 8.51 -6.85 22.17
CA ILE A 265 9.55 -7.88 22.05
C ILE A 265 10.80 -7.46 22.83
N GLU A 266 11.19 -6.20 22.78
CA GLU A 266 12.32 -5.66 23.53
C GLU A 266 12.13 -5.77 25.04
N ILE A 267 10.97 -5.33 25.57
CA ILE A 267 10.62 -5.44 26.99
C ILE A 267 10.59 -6.91 27.44
N TRP A 268 10.05 -7.79 26.61
CA TRP A 268 10.01 -9.21 26.90
C TRP A 268 11.43 -9.83 26.97
N ARG A 269 12.31 -9.46 26.04
CA ARG A 269 13.73 -9.89 26.06
C ARG A 269 14.45 -9.43 27.33
N GLN A 270 14.26 -8.18 27.70
CA GLN A 270 14.85 -7.64 28.93
C GLN A 270 14.37 -8.41 30.16
N LYS A 271 13.08 -8.75 30.24
CA LYS A 271 12.54 -9.58 31.33
C LYS A 271 13.10 -11.00 31.34
N GLN A 272 13.27 -11.61 30.17
CA GLN A 272 13.89 -12.94 30.07
C GLN A 272 15.35 -12.92 30.53
N ALA A 273 16.14 -11.96 30.05
CA ALA A 273 17.53 -11.80 30.44
C ALA A 273 17.68 -11.56 31.95
N ALA A 274 16.84 -10.71 32.53
CA ALA A 274 16.81 -10.48 33.99
C ALA A 274 16.45 -11.75 34.78
N GLY A 275 15.47 -12.53 34.29
CA GLY A 275 15.08 -13.80 34.89
C GLY A 275 16.18 -14.86 34.84
N GLN A 276 16.92 -14.94 33.72
CA GLN A 276 18.06 -15.84 33.57
C GLN A 276 19.22 -15.44 34.47
N ASN A 277 19.56 -14.14 34.54
CA ASN A 277 20.57 -13.63 35.45
C ASN A 277 20.26 -13.92 36.93
N ASN A 278 19.03 -13.69 37.37
CA ASN A 278 18.61 -14.00 38.72
C ASN A 278 18.71 -15.52 39.04
N ARG A 279 18.38 -16.37 38.04
CA ARG A 279 18.48 -17.83 38.21
C ARG A 279 19.94 -18.29 38.28
N MET A 280 20.81 -17.71 37.45
CA MET A 280 22.24 -17.97 37.48
C MET A 280 22.90 -17.50 38.76
N THR A 281 22.57 -16.30 39.24
CA THR A 281 23.06 -15.76 40.51
C THR A 281 22.62 -16.65 41.69
N ARG A 282 21.39 -17.15 41.68
CA ARG A 282 20.89 -18.06 42.71
C ARG A 282 21.63 -19.41 42.71
N LEU A 283 21.87 -19.98 41.53
CA LEU A 283 22.65 -21.21 41.40
C LEU A 283 24.13 -21.04 41.85
N LEU A 284 24.73 -19.88 41.53
CA LEU A 284 26.10 -19.57 42.01
C LEU A 284 26.14 -19.39 43.54
N LEU A 285 25.14 -18.77 44.15
CA LEU A 285 25.02 -18.62 45.61
C LEU A 285 24.77 -19.96 46.29
N GLU A 286 23.96 -20.83 45.74
CA GLU A 286 23.71 -22.18 46.23
C GLU A 286 24.97 -23.06 46.16
N ASN A 287 25.74 -22.98 45.07
CA ASN A 287 27.02 -23.73 44.94
C ASN A 287 28.12 -23.16 45.83
N SER A 288 28.21 -21.82 45.98
CA SER A 288 29.21 -21.23 46.89
C SER A 288 28.94 -21.51 48.38
N SER A 289 27.73 -21.76 48.75
CA SER A 289 27.35 -22.15 50.11
C SER A 289 27.78 -23.60 50.43
N HIS A 290 28.03 -24.45 49.44
CA HIS A 290 28.54 -25.81 49.62
C HIS A 290 30.08 -25.90 49.76
N GLU A 291 30.82 -24.91 49.25
CA GLU A 291 32.29 -24.89 49.36
C GLU A 291 32.81 -24.29 50.70
N VAL A 292 31.97 -23.66 51.48
CA VAL A 292 32.36 -23.06 52.79
C VAL A 292 32.15 -24.03 53.99
N LEU A 293 31.69 -25.25 53.72
CA LEU A 293 31.46 -26.27 54.78
C LEU A 293 32.39 -27.50 54.67
N LEU A 294 33.53 -27.36 54.03
CA LEU A 294 34.71 -28.27 54.07
C LEU A 294 35.90 -27.48 54.58
#